data_0d44b7549a73f89b4f4efd4d1aebf7af
#
_entry.id   0d44b7549a73f89b4f4efd4d1aebf7af
#
_cell.length_a   1.000
_cell.length_b   1.000
_cell.length_c   1.000
_cell.angle_alpha   90.00
_cell.angle_beta   90.00
_cell.angle_gamma   90.00
#
_symmetry.space_group_name_H-M   'P 1'
#
loop_
_entity.id
_entity.type
_entity.pdbx_description
1 polymer ?
#
loop_
_entity_poly.entity_id
_entity_poly.type
_entity_poly.pdbx_seq_one_letter_code
_entity_poly.pdbx_strand_id
1 'polypeptide(L)'
;MQDKMEKLLNQIGMSKDYLENSSINKIIVYDKNNLWEFIIDNDKVLPIYIYEELCNKIMNTFNAIKDIHIIINTDDDSNNYIDDYFDKLIDILCNESVKYKTFIDRKLSIKDGNYLFDVYNKAELSYMTEKKEYLNTMLNRYGFNGNIIFNLCNDAENDILNMIENDKIVNIP
;
A
#
# COMPACT_ATOMS: atom_id res chain seq x y z
N MET A 1 -7.82 4.46 -34.75
CA MET A 1 -8.73 4.93 -33.68
C MET A 1 -7.97 5.09 -32.40
N GLN A 2 -8.08 6.25 -31.78
CA GLN A 2 -7.41 6.54 -30.52
C GLN A 2 -8.07 5.75 -29.39
N ASP A 3 -7.30 5.04 -28.58
CA ASP A 3 -7.87 4.31 -27.46
C ASP A 3 -8.29 5.23 -26.31
N LYS A 4 -9.07 4.68 -25.38
CA LYS A 4 -9.61 5.45 -24.25
C LYS A 4 -8.53 5.97 -23.32
N MET A 5 -7.47 5.20 -23.10
CA MET A 5 -6.36 5.61 -22.22
C MET A 5 -5.58 6.76 -22.85
N GLU A 6 -5.31 6.70 -24.13
CA GLU A 6 -4.64 7.79 -24.84
C GLU A 6 -5.46 9.08 -24.80
N LYS A 7 -6.78 8.97 -25.00
CA LYS A 7 -7.68 10.12 -24.86
C LYS A 7 -7.64 10.72 -23.48
N LEU A 8 -7.68 9.89 -22.45
CA LEU A 8 -7.62 10.35 -21.07
C LEU A 8 -6.32 11.10 -20.80
N LEU A 9 -5.19 10.50 -21.16
CA LEU A 9 -3.86 11.11 -20.93
C LEU A 9 -3.73 12.45 -21.65
N ASN A 10 -4.24 12.55 -22.87
CA ASN A 10 -4.25 13.81 -23.62
C ASN A 10 -5.11 14.87 -22.94
N GLN A 11 -6.28 14.49 -22.43
CA GLN A 11 -7.19 15.41 -21.75
C GLN A 11 -6.62 15.94 -20.45
N ILE A 12 -5.92 15.13 -19.70
CA ILE A 12 -5.32 15.52 -18.41
C ILE A 12 -3.91 16.09 -18.57
N GLY A 13 -3.36 16.09 -19.78
CA GLY A 13 -2.02 16.62 -20.04
C GLY A 13 -0.90 15.81 -19.43
N MET A 14 -1.02 14.49 -19.50
CA MET A 14 -0.04 13.56 -18.91
C MET A 14 0.68 12.77 -19.99
N SER A 15 1.99 12.56 -19.77
CA SER A 15 2.84 11.73 -20.62
C SER A 15 2.42 10.27 -20.56
N LYS A 16 2.73 9.53 -21.64
CA LYS A 16 2.53 8.08 -21.69
C LYS A 16 3.59 7.27 -20.93
N ASP A 17 4.61 7.92 -20.38
CA ASP A 17 5.68 7.23 -19.68
C ASP A 17 5.10 6.30 -18.60
N TYR A 18 5.57 5.06 -18.56
CA TYR A 18 5.07 3.99 -17.70
C TYR A 18 3.63 3.51 -18.00
N LEU A 19 2.90 4.16 -18.93
CA LEU A 19 1.51 3.84 -19.27
C LEU A 19 1.32 3.45 -20.74
N GLU A 20 2.39 3.15 -21.44
CA GLU A 20 2.39 2.83 -22.88
C GLU A 20 1.56 1.60 -23.20
N ASN A 21 1.57 0.61 -22.31
CA ASN A 21 0.84 -0.65 -22.48
C ASN A 21 -0.43 -0.69 -21.62
N SER A 22 -0.86 0.46 -21.10
CA SER A 22 -2.05 0.54 -20.26
C SER A 22 -3.33 0.67 -21.09
N SER A 23 -4.42 0.18 -20.53
CA SER A 23 -5.77 0.37 -21.07
C SER A 23 -6.77 0.57 -19.94
N ILE A 24 -7.81 1.35 -20.22
CA ILE A 24 -8.91 1.49 -19.27
C ILE A 24 -9.81 0.27 -19.42
N ASN A 25 -9.83 -0.58 -18.40
CA ASN A 25 -10.70 -1.75 -18.35
C ASN A 25 -12.15 -1.33 -18.08
N LYS A 26 -12.33 -0.50 -17.02
CA LYS A 26 -13.65 -0.14 -16.53
C LYS A 26 -13.60 1.16 -15.74
N ILE A 27 -14.66 1.93 -15.82
CA ILE A 27 -14.87 3.09 -14.95
C ILE A 27 -16.19 2.88 -14.24
N ILE A 28 -16.20 2.96 -12.92
CA ILE A 28 -17.38 2.84 -12.08
C ILE A 28 -17.62 4.19 -11.41
N VAL A 29 -18.83 4.71 -11.56
CA VAL A 29 -19.22 5.98 -10.96
C VAL A 29 -20.22 5.71 -9.84
N TYR A 30 -19.87 6.19 -8.63
CA TYR A 30 -20.76 6.14 -7.48
C TYR A 30 -21.40 7.51 -7.30
N ASP A 31 -22.63 7.65 -7.75
CA ASP A 31 -23.32 8.95 -7.84
C ASP A 31 -23.53 9.63 -6.48
N LYS A 32 -23.72 8.86 -5.42
CA LYS A 32 -23.99 9.41 -4.09
C LYS A 32 -22.91 10.34 -3.55
N ASN A 33 -21.66 9.98 -3.78
CA ASN A 33 -20.50 10.70 -3.24
C ASN A 33 -19.54 11.19 -4.33
N ASN A 34 -19.96 11.09 -5.58
CA ASN A 34 -19.13 11.46 -6.73
C ASN A 34 -17.74 10.83 -6.69
N LEU A 35 -17.68 9.58 -6.23
CA LEU A 35 -16.49 8.75 -6.27
C LEU A 35 -16.42 8.07 -7.64
N TRP A 36 -15.30 8.19 -8.29
CA TRP A 36 -15.02 7.50 -9.56
C TRP A 36 -13.92 6.50 -9.35
N GLU A 37 -14.14 5.29 -9.83
CA GLU A 37 -13.19 4.20 -9.72
C GLU A 37 -12.73 3.80 -11.13
N PHE A 38 -11.43 3.94 -11.38
CA PHE A 38 -10.81 3.59 -12.66
C PHE A 38 -10.06 2.28 -12.49
N ILE A 39 -10.46 1.27 -13.23
CA ILE A 39 -9.72 0.00 -13.32
C ILE A 39 -8.87 0.07 -14.57
N ILE A 40 -7.55 0.10 -14.38
CA ILE A 40 -6.58 0.26 -15.45
C ILE A 40 -5.74 -1.01 -15.54
N ASP A 41 -5.78 -1.66 -16.68
CA ASP A 41 -4.89 -2.77 -16.98
C ASP A 41 -3.53 -2.20 -17.38
N ASN A 42 -2.49 -2.69 -16.74
CA ASN A 42 -1.12 -2.32 -17.07
C ASN A 42 -0.20 -3.53 -16.91
N ASP A 43 0.91 -3.54 -17.64
CA ASP A 43 1.86 -4.64 -17.57
C ASP A 43 2.73 -4.58 -16.31
N LYS A 44 2.80 -3.42 -15.65
CA LYS A 44 3.64 -3.21 -14.46
C LYS A 44 2.94 -2.34 -13.44
N VAL A 45 3.38 -2.49 -12.19
CA VAL A 45 3.08 -1.51 -11.14
C VAL A 45 3.74 -0.18 -11.54
N LEU A 46 3.07 0.93 -11.26
CA LEU A 46 3.58 2.26 -11.56
C LEU A 46 4.51 2.75 -10.44
N PRO A 47 5.54 3.54 -10.77
CA PRO A 47 6.22 4.33 -9.73
C PRO A 47 5.18 5.19 -8.98
N ILE A 48 5.37 5.37 -7.68
CA ILE A 48 4.37 6.07 -6.86
C ILE A 48 4.08 7.49 -7.38
N TYR A 49 5.09 8.21 -7.84
CA TYR A 49 4.89 9.57 -8.34
C TYR A 49 4.03 9.61 -9.61
N ILE A 50 4.08 8.58 -10.45
CA ILE A 50 3.22 8.45 -11.63
C ILE A 50 1.78 8.15 -11.20
N TYR A 51 1.60 7.23 -10.25
CA TYR A 51 0.29 6.91 -9.71
C TYR A 51 -0.38 8.15 -9.10
N GLU A 52 0.34 8.89 -8.27
CA GLU A 52 -0.16 10.11 -7.64
C GLU A 52 -0.45 11.22 -8.67
N GLU A 53 0.43 11.39 -9.65
CA GLU A 53 0.20 12.35 -10.74
C GLU A 53 -1.07 12.02 -11.51
N LEU A 54 -1.28 10.76 -11.82
CA LEU A 54 -2.49 10.31 -12.52
C LEU A 54 -3.75 10.65 -11.71
N CYS A 55 -3.78 10.32 -10.43
CA CYS A 55 -4.89 10.66 -9.54
C CYS A 55 -5.15 12.18 -9.51
N ASN A 56 -4.11 12.96 -9.29
CA ASN A 56 -4.24 14.41 -9.14
C ASN A 56 -4.69 15.09 -10.44
N LYS A 57 -4.13 14.69 -11.56
CA LYS A 57 -4.49 15.28 -12.86
C LYS A 57 -5.92 14.94 -13.27
N ILE A 58 -6.38 13.73 -13.00
CA ILE A 58 -7.79 13.37 -13.26
C ILE A 58 -8.72 14.23 -12.40
N MET A 59 -8.46 14.33 -11.11
CA MET A 59 -9.31 15.12 -10.21
C MET A 59 -9.30 16.61 -10.55
N ASN A 60 -8.15 17.14 -10.94
CA ASN A 60 -8.04 18.56 -11.31
C ASN A 60 -8.69 18.88 -12.66
N THR A 61 -8.80 17.90 -13.54
CA THR A 61 -9.37 18.09 -14.87
C THR A 61 -10.90 17.95 -14.87
N PHE A 62 -11.42 17.00 -14.10
CA PHE A 62 -12.86 16.67 -14.11
C PHE A 62 -13.52 17.11 -12.80
N ASN A 63 -14.21 18.23 -12.84
CA ASN A 63 -14.86 18.83 -11.66
C ASN A 63 -15.96 17.96 -11.04
N ALA A 64 -16.55 17.05 -11.82
CA ALA A 64 -17.56 16.14 -11.32
C ALA A 64 -17.00 15.10 -10.34
N ILE A 65 -15.71 14.83 -10.40
CA ILE A 65 -15.04 13.83 -9.54
C ILE A 65 -14.68 14.49 -8.22
N LYS A 66 -15.26 14.00 -7.12
CA LYS A 66 -14.97 14.49 -5.76
C LYS A 66 -13.99 13.59 -5.03
N ASP A 67 -13.95 12.32 -5.40
CA ASP A 67 -13.00 11.35 -4.88
C ASP A 67 -12.66 10.35 -5.98
N ILE A 68 -11.47 9.78 -5.94
CA ILE A 68 -10.99 8.88 -6.97
C ILE A 68 -10.30 7.67 -6.37
N HIS A 69 -10.62 6.49 -6.93
CA HIS A 69 -9.85 5.27 -6.73
C HIS A 69 -9.28 4.82 -8.07
N ILE A 70 -7.97 4.65 -8.14
CA ILE A 70 -7.34 4.04 -9.29
C ILE A 70 -6.85 2.66 -8.89
N ILE A 71 -7.32 1.65 -9.60
CA ILE A 71 -6.95 0.26 -9.39
C ILE A 71 -6.08 -0.17 -10.57
N ILE A 72 -4.84 -0.50 -10.30
CA ILE A 72 -3.93 -1.04 -11.31
C ILE A 72 -4.07 -2.56 -11.32
N ASN A 73 -4.62 -3.08 -12.39
CA ASN A 73 -4.77 -4.50 -12.62
C ASN A 73 -3.55 -4.99 -13.39
N THR A 74 -2.71 -5.79 -12.74
CA THR A 74 -1.46 -6.25 -13.34
C THR A 74 -1.07 -7.62 -12.81
N ASP A 75 -0.35 -8.38 -13.64
CA ASP A 75 0.29 -9.64 -13.26
C ASP A 75 1.75 -9.44 -12.81
N ASP A 76 2.20 -8.20 -12.72
CA ASP A 76 3.56 -7.89 -12.29
C ASP A 76 3.79 -8.35 -10.85
N ASP A 77 4.64 -9.32 -10.66
CA ASP A 77 5.02 -9.87 -9.36
C ASP A 77 6.43 -9.47 -8.90
N SER A 78 7.03 -8.52 -9.60
CA SER A 78 8.37 -8.02 -9.26
C SER A 78 8.42 -7.29 -7.92
N ASN A 79 7.29 -6.77 -7.48
CA ASN A 79 7.14 -5.95 -6.27
C ASN A 79 8.02 -4.68 -6.28
N ASN A 80 8.37 -4.20 -7.48
CA ASN A 80 9.06 -2.94 -7.62
C ASN A 80 8.24 -1.82 -7.00
N TYR A 81 8.91 -0.91 -6.31
CA TYR A 81 8.29 0.26 -5.67
C TYR A 81 7.43 -0.05 -4.43
N ILE A 82 7.33 -1.32 -3.98
CA ILE A 82 6.46 -1.65 -2.86
C ILE A 82 6.81 -0.88 -1.59
N ASP A 83 8.09 -0.65 -1.35
CA ASP A 83 8.55 0.11 -0.18
C ASP A 83 8.05 1.56 -0.22
N ASP A 84 8.07 2.20 -1.39
CA ASP A 84 7.59 3.56 -1.55
C ASP A 84 6.09 3.67 -1.25
N TYR A 85 5.31 2.72 -1.75
CA TYR A 85 3.87 2.67 -1.49
C TYR A 85 3.57 2.37 -0.03
N PHE A 86 4.32 1.45 0.56
CA PHE A 86 4.13 1.10 1.96
C PHE A 86 4.51 2.27 2.89
N ASP A 87 5.61 2.96 2.61
CA ASP A 87 6.00 4.16 3.34
C ASP A 87 4.88 5.21 3.30
N LYS A 88 4.25 5.40 2.15
CA LYS A 88 3.11 6.31 2.02
C LYS A 88 1.93 5.90 2.88
N LEU A 89 1.63 4.60 2.94
CA LEU A 89 0.54 4.09 3.78
C LEU A 89 0.85 4.30 5.26
N ILE A 90 2.09 4.09 5.68
CA ILE A 90 2.50 4.36 7.06
C ILE A 90 2.37 5.86 7.38
N ASP A 91 2.76 6.73 6.47
CA ASP A 91 2.57 8.19 6.66
C ASP A 91 1.10 8.55 6.86
N ILE A 92 0.20 7.96 6.09
CA ILE A 92 -1.24 8.15 6.25
C ILE A 92 -1.69 7.70 7.65
N LEU A 93 -1.25 6.54 8.10
CA LEU A 93 -1.57 6.05 9.45
C LEU A 93 -1.01 6.97 10.54
N CYS A 94 0.19 7.49 10.36
CA CYS A 94 0.80 8.44 11.31
C CYS A 94 -0.03 9.72 11.45
N ASN A 95 -0.69 10.17 10.39
CA ASN A 95 -1.60 11.31 10.43
C ASN A 95 -2.89 11.01 11.19
N GLU A 96 -3.29 9.74 11.25
CA GLU A 96 -4.45 9.33 12.05
C GLU A 96 -4.13 9.24 13.55
N SER A 97 -2.95 8.71 13.88
CA SER A 97 -2.54 8.52 15.27
C SER A 97 -1.04 8.40 15.41
N VAL A 98 -0.51 9.00 16.48
CA VAL A 98 0.94 8.96 16.78
C VAL A 98 1.45 7.55 17.07
N LYS A 99 0.56 6.62 17.44
CA LYS A 99 0.97 5.23 17.73
C LYS A 99 1.61 4.53 16.54
N TYR A 100 1.33 4.99 15.31
CA TYR A 100 1.90 4.41 14.10
C TYR A 100 3.30 4.92 13.76
N LYS A 101 3.79 5.94 14.46
CA LYS A 101 5.13 6.50 14.19
C LYS A 101 6.25 5.49 14.43
N THR A 102 6.04 4.50 15.29
CA THR A 102 7.01 3.43 15.53
C THR A 102 7.32 2.60 14.27
N PHE A 103 6.44 2.64 13.27
CA PHE A 103 6.59 1.85 12.04
C PHE A 103 7.29 2.60 10.91
N ILE A 104 7.65 3.85 11.11
CA ILE A 104 8.36 4.65 10.11
C ILE A 104 9.70 3.98 9.79
N ASP A 105 10.05 3.95 8.50
CA ASP A 105 11.29 3.36 7.95
C ASP A 105 11.43 1.84 8.09
N ARG A 106 10.42 1.14 8.56
CA ARG A 106 10.42 -0.32 8.53
C ARG A 106 10.01 -0.81 7.15
N LYS A 107 10.69 -1.86 6.69
CA LYS A 107 10.52 -2.40 5.34
C LYS A 107 9.72 -3.70 5.37
N LEU A 108 9.03 -3.96 4.26
CA LEU A 108 8.42 -5.26 4.00
C LEU A 108 9.47 -6.23 3.47
N SER A 109 9.37 -7.48 3.88
CA SER A 109 10.08 -8.60 3.25
C SER A 109 9.09 -9.38 2.40
N ILE A 110 9.57 -10.00 1.32
CA ILE A 110 8.71 -10.77 0.44
C ILE A 110 9.03 -12.24 0.61
N LYS A 111 7.98 -13.04 0.86
CA LYS A 111 8.11 -14.49 1.02
C LYS A 111 6.86 -15.18 0.48
N ASP A 112 7.06 -16.11 -0.45
CA ASP A 112 5.97 -16.90 -1.06
C ASP A 112 4.83 -16.03 -1.61
N GLY A 113 5.19 -14.89 -2.22
CA GLY A 113 4.22 -13.97 -2.80
C GLY A 113 3.48 -13.09 -1.79
N ASN A 114 3.82 -13.18 -0.52
CA ASN A 114 3.24 -12.36 0.54
C ASN A 114 4.25 -11.35 1.08
N TYR A 115 3.73 -10.34 1.78
CA TYR A 115 4.51 -9.25 2.32
C TYR A 115 4.62 -9.39 3.84
N LEU A 116 5.81 -9.70 4.32
CA LEU A 116 6.07 -9.87 5.74
C LEU A 116 6.47 -8.55 6.36
N PHE A 117 5.81 -8.19 7.45
CA PHE A 117 6.13 -7.02 8.23
C PHE A 117 6.42 -7.44 9.68
N ASP A 118 7.62 -7.17 10.15
CA ASP A 118 8.03 -7.51 11.50
C ASP A 118 7.45 -6.54 12.52
N VAL A 119 6.83 -7.09 13.56
CA VAL A 119 6.38 -6.35 14.74
C VAL A 119 7.07 -6.93 15.96
N TYR A 120 7.35 -6.10 16.96
CA TYR A 120 8.27 -6.47 18.04
C TYR A 120 7.59 -6.75 19.37
N ASN A 121 6.30 -6.47 19.46
CA ASN A 121 5.54 -6.73 20.68
C ASN A 121 4.05 -6.85 20.36
N LYS A 122 3.28 -7.24 21.36
CA LYS A 122 1.83 -7.45 21.20
C LYS A 122 1.07 -6.17 20.90
N ALA A 123 1.53 -5.04 21.41
CA ALA A 123 0.89 -3.75 21.12
C ALA A 123 1.03 -3.39 19.65
N GLU A 124 2.23 -3.52 19.10
CA GLU A 124 2.46 -3.30 17.66
C GLU A 124 1.64 -4.25 16.80
N LEU A 125 1.59 -5.52 17.18
CA LEU A 125 0.76 -6.50 16.47
C LEU A 125 -0.71 -6.09 16.46
N SER A 126 -1.23 -5.64 17.60
CA SER A 126 -2.61 -5.17 17.72
C SER A 126 -2.87 -3.95 16.83
N TYR A 127 -1.99 -2.96 16.86
CA TYR A 127 -2.13 -1.76 16.04
C TYR A 127 -2.18 -2.08 14.54
N MET A 128 -1.27 -2.94 14.09
CA MET A 128 -1.22 -3.31 12.67
C MET A 128 -2.36 -4.24 12.27
N THR A 129 -2.80 -5.12 13.16
CA THR A 129 -3.95 -6.01 12.90
C THR A 129 -5.22 -5.22 12.65
N GLU A 130 -5.44 -4.11 13.38
CA GLU A 130 -6.57 -3.21 13.14
C GLU A 130 -6.57 -2.63 11.71
N LYS A 131 -5.40 -2.46 11.12
CA LYS A 131 -5.23 -1.84 9.80
C LYS A 131 -4.96 -2.84 8.68
N LYS A 132 -4.94 -4.11 8.97
CA LYS A 132 -4.58 -5.15 8.00
C LYS A 132 -5.45 -5.10 6.74
N GLU A 133 -6.75 -5.03 6.91
CA GLU A 133 -7.68 -4.97 5.79
C GLU A 133 -7.46 -3.72 4.94
N TYR A 134 -7.31 -2.56 5.58
CA TYR A 134 -7.01 -1.32 4.90
C TYR A 134 -5.71 -1.40 4.11
N LEU A 135 -4.64 -1.89 4.72
CA LEU A 135 -3.34 -2.01 4.08
C LEU A 135 -3.40 -2.96 2.88
N ASN A 136 -4.04 -4.11 3.02
CA ASN A 136 -4.22 -5.06 1.92
C ASN A 136 -5.03 -4.44 0.78
N THR A 137 -6.12 -3.75 1.09
CA THR A 137 -6.96 -3.09 0.09
C THR A 137 -6.16 -2.07 -0.70
N MET A 138 -5.38 -1.24 -0.01
CA MET A 138 -4.60 -0.20 -0.68
C MET A 138 -3.46 -0.79 -1.52
N LEU A 139 -2.73 -1.77 -1.00
CA LEU A 139 -1.67 -2.43 -1.77
C LEU A 139 -2.24 -3.11 -3.02
N ASN A 140 -3.41 -3.73 -2.93
CA ASN A 140 -4.07 -4.33 -4.09
C ASN A 140 -4.47 -3.29 -5.13
N ARG A 141 -4.93 -2.11 -4.72
CA ARG A 141 -5.22 -1.02 -5.65
C ARG A 141 -3.98 -0.56 -6.41
N TYR A 142 -2.84 -0.55 -5.76
CA TYR A 142 -1.58 -0.16 -6.39
C TYR A 142 -1.04 -1.21 -7.36
N GLY A 143 -1.59 -2.44 -7.31
CA GLY A 143 -1.18 -3.54 -8.17
C GLY A 143 -0.39 -4.63 -7.47
N PHE A 144 -0.27 -4.58 -6.15
CA PHE A 144 0.42 -5.61 -5.36
C PHE A 144 -0.56 -6.68 -4.92
N ASN A 145 -0.42 -7.89 -5.46
CA ASN A 145 -1.43 -8.95 -5.35
C ASN A 145 -1.25 -9.90 -4.16
N GLY A 146 -0.19 -9.74 -3.39
CA GLY A 146 0.03 -10.53 -2.19
C GLY A 146 -0.76 -10.01 -0.99
N ASN A 147 -0.62 -10.71 0.14
CA ASN A 147 -1.23 -10.29 1.39
C ASN A 147 -0.14 -9.91 2.40
N ILE A 148 -0.43 -8.90 3.22
CA ILE A 148 0.45 -8.53 4.30
C ILE A 148 0.30 -9.52 5.45
N ILE A 149 1.44 -9.94 6.02
CA ILE A 149 1.50 -10.85 7.15
C ILE A 149 2.37 -10.21 8.22
N PHE A 150 1.85 -10.12 9.43
CA PHE A 150 2.61 -9.59 10.56
C PHE A 150 3.33 -10.71 11.27
N ASN A 151 4.64 -10.55 11.41
CA ASN A 151 5.50 -11.51 12.08
C ASN A 151 5.94 -10.95 13.43
N LEU A 152 5.49 -11.56 14.50
CA LEU A 152 5.88 -11.16 15.86
C LEU A 152 7.27 -11.69 16.15
N CYS A 153 8.24 -10.79 16.16
CA CYS A 153 9.63 -11.10 16.43
C CYS A 153 9.90 -11.12 17.95
N ASN A 154 10.79 -12.01 18.34
CA ASN A 154 11.32 -11.98 19.68
C ASN A 154 12.27 -10.78 19.80
N ASP A 155 11.84 -9.78 20.53
CA ASP A 155 12.66 -8.62 20.80
C ASP A 155 13.56 -8.85 22.04
N ALA A 156 14.33 -7.85 22.40
CA ALA A 156 15.20 -7.93 23.56
C ALA A 156 14.45 -8.18 24.88
N GLU A 157 13.21 -7.70 24.97
CA GLU A 157 12.35 -7.96 26.13
C GLU A 157 12.01 -9.44 26.25
N ASN A 158 11.58 -10.06 25.14
CA ASN A 158 11.31 -11.49 25.11
C ASN A 158 12.57 -12.31 25.39
N ASP A 159 13.71 -11.90 24.89
CA ASP A 159 14.98 -12.56 25.17
C ASP A 159 15.31 -12.52 26.66
N ILE A 160 15.11 -11.39 27.30
CA ILE A 160 15.30 -11.25 28.73
C ILE A 160 14.32 -12.10 29.53
N LEU A 161 13.04 -12.10 29.15
CA LEU A 161 12.03 -12.93 29.78
C LEU A 161 12.35 -14.42 29.63
N ASN A 162 12.82 -14.83 28.47
CA ASN A 162 13.25 -16.22 28.23
C ASN A 162 14.48 -16.56 29.08
N MET A 163 15.40 -15.66 29.27
CA MET A 163 16.53 -15.84 30.19
C MET A 163 16.08 -16.03 31.63
N ILE A 164 15.08 -15.25 32.06
CA ILE A 164 14.53 -15.36 33.40
C ILE A 164 13.85 -16.71 33.62
N GLU A 165 13.10 -17.18 32.64
CA GLU A 165 12.37 -18.46 32.73
C GLU A 165 13.29 -19.66 32.61
N ASN A 166 14.26 -19.61 31.71
CA ASN A 166 15.06 -20.78 31.35
C ASN A 166 16.39 -20.85 32.04
N ASP A 167 16.91 -19.68 32.52
CA ASP A 167 18.23 -19.68 32.92
C ASP A 167 18.48 -19.35 34.28
N LYS A 168 17.39 -19.31 35.10
CA LYS A 168 18.33 -19.58 36.06
C LYS A 168 19.02 -18.36 36.59
N ILE A 169 18.35 -17.24 36.46
CA ILE A 169 18.69 -16.10 37.32
C ILE A 169 18.40 -16.56 38.73
N VAL A 170 19.44 -16.77 39.47
CA VAL A 170 19.33 -17.18 40.84
C VAL A 170 18.77 -16.01 41.64
N ASN A 171 17.53 -16.20 42.14
CA ASN A 171 16.97 -15.27 43.07
C ASN A 171 17.65 -15.51 44.43
N ILE A 172 18.41 -14.54 44.86
CA ILE A 172 18.99 -14.60 46.20
C ILE A 172 17.96 -14.00 47.15
N PRO A 173 17.50 -14.74 48.16
CA PRO A 173 16.58 -14.24 49.16
C PRO A 173 17.19 -13.12 50.01
#